data_9a1e7b25aaf57e0651afc0b89fd41bce
#
_entry.id   9a1e7b25aaf57e0651afc0b89fd41bce
#
_cell.length_a   1.000
_cell.length_b   1.000
_cell.length_c   1.000
_cell.angle_alpha   90.00
_cell.angle_beta   90.00
_cell.angle_gamma   90.00
#
_symmetry.space_group_name_H-M   'P 1'
#
loop_
_entity.id
_entity.type
_entity.pdbx_description
1 polymer ?
#
loop_
_entity_poly.entity_id
_entity_poly.type
_entity_poly.pdbx_seq_one_letter_code
_entity_poly.pdbx_strand_id
1 'polypeptide(L)' 'AVKTVDIEGMHCENCKNSIERSVNKIDGASCQVNLKKKQATIEVDREIDDADIRIAIERLDFKVTGITTNRKEE' A
#
# COMPACT_ATOMS: atom_id res chain seq x y z
N ALA A 1 -1.50 13.29 -2.07
CA ALA A 1 -2.56 12.39 -1.61
C ALA A 1 -1.97 11.20 -0.89
N VAL A 2 -2.67 10.70 0.11
CA VAL A 2 -2.25 9.55 0.89
C VAL A 2 -3.33 8.47 0.79
N LYS A 3 -2.91 7.26 0.51
CA LYS A 3 -3.83 6.12 0.45
C LYS A 3 -3.49 5.14 1.55
N THR A 4 -4.52 4.64 2.21
CA THR A 4 -4.37 3.61 3.25
C THR A 4 -4.98 2.32 2.74
N VAL A 5 -4.20 1.26 2.77
CA VAL A 5 -4.63 -0.04 2.25
C VAL A 5 -4.65 -1.04 3.40
N ASP A 6 -5.80 -1.67 3.59
CA ASP A 6 -5.93 -2.75 4.56
C ASP A 6 -5.53 -4.06 3.90
N ILE A 7 -4.59 -4.77 4.54
CA ILE A 7 -4.01 -5.98 3.96
C ILE A 7 -4.16 -7.15 4.91
N GLU A 8 -4.63 -8.28 4.40
CA GLU A 8 -4.72 -9.53 5.15
C GLU A 8 -3.56 -10.45 4.78
N GLY A 9 -3.15 -11.26 5.74
CA GLY A 9 -2.09 -12.24 5.52
C GLY A 9 -0.69 -11.73 5.81
N MET A 10 -0.58 -10.52 6.31
CA MET A 10 0.70 -9.92 6.62
C MET A 10 1.07 -10.24 8.07
N HIS A 11 2.00 -11.18 8.26
CA HIS A 11 2.33 -11.69 9.60
C HIS A 11 3.77 -11.47 10.01
N CYS A 12 4.65 -11.06 9.11
CA CYS A 12 6.07 -10.93 9.45
C CYS A 12 6.69 -9.74 8.72
N GLU A 13 7.90 -9.39 9.16
CA GLU A 13 8.63 -8.27 8.58
C GLU A 13 8.96 -8.49 7.11
N ASN A 14 9.22 -9.74 6.72
CA ASN A 14 9.49 -10.02 5.31
C ASN A 14 8.30 -9.67 4.43
N CYS A 15 7.10 -9.94 4.93
CA CYS A 15 5.88 -9.58 4.22
C CYS A 15 5.79 -8.06 4.06
N LYS A 16 6.03 -7.35 5.16
CA LYS A 16 6.05 -5.90 5.15
C LYS A 16 7.04 -5.36 4.12
N ASN A 17 8.27 -5.87 4.16
CA ASN A 17 9.33 -5.42 3.25
C ASN A 17 8.96 -5.70 1.80
N SER A 18 8.36 -6.84 1.53
CA SER A 18 7.95 -7.20 0.17
C SER A 18 6.90 -6.23 -0.37
N ILE A 19 5.94 -5.88 0.47
CA ILE A 19 4.89 -4.93 0.09
C ILE A 19 5.49 -3.55 -0.17
N GLU A 20 6.34 -3.10 0.73
CA GLU A 20 6.99 -1.80 0.57
C GLU A 20 7.79 -1.74 -0.74
N ARG A 21 8.55 -2.78 -1.01
CA ARG A 21 9.35 -2.85 -2.24
C ARG A 21 8.47 -2.82 -3.49
N SER A 22 7.40 -3.60 -3.46
CA SER A 22 6.53 -3.70 -4.64
C SER A 22 5.86 -2.36 -4.95
N VAL A 23 5.36 -1.70 -3.91
CA VAL A 23 4.68 -0.42 -4.10
C VAL A 23 5.68 0.70 -4.42
N ASN A 24 6.86 0.68 -3.81
CA ASN A 24 7.86 1.71 -4.09
C ASN A 24 8.41 1.65 -5.51
N LYS A 25 8.20 0.54 -6.21
CA LYS A 25 8.54 0.46 -7.64
C LYS A 25 7.62 1.31 -8.50
N ILE A 26 6.46 1.66 -7.98
CA ILE A 26 5.55 2.54 -8.71
C ILE A 26 6.10 3.96 -8.64
N ASP A 27 6.28 4.55 -9.80
CA ASP A 27 6.85 5.88 -9.89
C ASP A 27 5.90 6.89 -9.24
N GLY A 28 6.44 7.68 -8.31
CA GLY A 28 5.65 8.67 -7.60
C GLY A 28 4.93 8.15 -6.37
N ALA A 29 5.18 6.91 -5.97
CA ALA A 29 4.56 6.32 -4.79
C ALA A 29 5.60 5.98 -3.74
N SER A 30 5.26 6.24 -2.48
CA SER A 30 6.06 5.86 -1.32
C SER A 30 5.21 5.07 -0.37
N CYS A 31 5.66 3.89 0.01
CA CYS A 31 4.87 3.00 0.86
C CYS A 31 5.51 2.82 2.23
N GLN A 32 4.69 2.91 3.26
CA GLN A 32 5.07 2.56 4.62
C GLN A 32 4.05 1.57 5.14
N VAL A 33 4.51 0.43 5.63
CA VAL A 33 3.63 -0.61 6.12
C VAL A 33 3.65 -0.63 7.64
N ASN A 34 2.48 -0.74 8.24
CA ASN A 34 2.33 -0.87 9.68
C ASN A 34 1.83 -2.27 10.01
N LEU A 35 2.71 -3.08 10.59
CA LEU A 35 2.37 -4.47 10.92
C LEU A 35 1.33 -4.56 12.04
N LYS A 36 1.36 -3.63 12.97
CA LYS A 36 0.42 -3.65 14.09
C LYS A 36 -1.00 -3.45 13.63
N LYS A 37 -1.19 -2.57 12.67
CA LYS A 37 -2.51 -2.26 12.11
C LYS A 37 -2.83 -3.06 10.87
N LYS A 38 -1.85 -3.79 10.35
CA LYS A 38 -1.96 -4.55 9.11
C LYS A 38 -2.41 -3.66 7.96
N GLN A 39 -1.83 -2.48 7.89
CA GLN A 39 -2.16 -1.46 6.91
C GLN A 39 -0.91 -0.95 6.23
N ALA A 40 -1.05 -0.56 4.98
CA ALA A 40 0.00 0.11 4.25
C ALA A 40 -0.43 1.54 3.96
N THR A 41 0.41 2.50 4.32
CA THR A 41 0.18 3.90 4.02
C THR A 41 1.03 4.26 2.80
N ILE A 42 0.39 4.72 1.75
CA ILE A 42 1.06 5.00 0.48
C ILE A 42 0.90 6.48 0.17
N GLU A 43 2.02 7.18 0.10
CA GLU A 43 2.02 8.57 -0.32
C GLU A 43 2.24 8.62 -1.82
N VAL A 44 1.38 9.33 -2.52
CA VAL A 44 1.50 9.49 -3.96
C VAL A 44 1.58 10.97 -4.30
N ASP A 45 2.50 11.35 -5.18
CA ASP A 45 2.63 12.73 -5.62
C ASP A 45 2.00 12.96 -6.99
N ARG A 46 1.33 11.94 -7.52
CA ARG A 46 0.55 12.01 -8.74
C ARG A 46 -0.67 11.12 -8.60
N GLU A 47 -1.59 11.20 -9.54
CA GLU A 47 -2.75 10.34 -9.51
C GLU A 47 -2.37 8.92 -9.89
N ILE A 48 -2.56 8.01 -8.94
CA ILE A 48 -2.32 6.58 -9.15
C ILE A 48 -3.62 5.87 -8.81
N ASP A 49 -4.06 5.01 -9.71
CA ASP A 49 -5.30 4.27 -9.50
C ASP A 49 -5.17 3.27 -8.37
N ASP A 50 -6.24 3.11 -7.61
CA ASP A 50 -6.28 2.10 -6.55
C ASP A 50 -6.00 0.71 -7.09
N ALA A 51 -6.42 0.45 -8.32
CA ALA A 51 -6.18 -0.83 -8.97
C ALA A 51 -4.71 -1.14 -9.11
N ASP A 52 -3.89 -0.14 -9.44
CA ASP A 52 -2.45 -0.34 -9.59
C ASP A 52 -1.82 -0.74 -8.25
N ILE A 53 -2.24 -0.08 -7.18
CA ILE A 53 -1.75 -0.38 -5.84
C ILE A 53 -2.19 -1.77 -5.42
N ARG A 54 -3.45 -2.09 -5.65
CA ARG A 54 -4.01 -3.39 -5.30
C ARG A 54 -3.28 -4.52 -6.03
N ILE A 55 -3.05 -4.35 -7.32
CA ILE A 55 -2.34 -5.34 -8.11
C ILE A 55 -0.92 -5.54 -7.58
N ALA A 56 -0.23 -4.46 -7.25
CA ALA A 56 1.13 -4.53 -6.74
C ALA A 56 1.20 -5.33 -5.44
N ILE A 57 0.15 -5.26 -4.62
CA ILE A 57 0.10 -5.99 -3.36
C ILE A 57 -0.38 -7.42 -3.57
N GLU A 58 -1.41 -7.62 -4.39
CA GLU A 58 -1.96 -8.94 -4.62
C GLU A 58 -1.00 -9.87 -5.35
N ARG A 59 -0.08 -9.32 -6.12
CA ARG A 59 0.96 -10.11 -6.78
C ARG A 59 1.84 -10.88 -5.78
N LEU A 60 1.84 -10.45 -4.53
CA LEU A 60 2.65 -11.07 -3.49
C LEU A 60 1.85 -12.06 -2.65
N ASP A 61 0.69 -12.48 -3.14
CA ASP A 61 -0.22 -13.40 -2.45
C ASP A 61 -0.84 -12.81 -1.18
N PHE A 62 -0.91 -11.50 -1.09
CA PHE A 62 -1.64 -10.83 -0.01
C PHE A 62 -3.02 -10.44 -0.48
N LYS A 63 -3.92 -10.30 0.47
CA LYS A 63 -5.28 -9.92 0.18
C LYS A 63 -5.53 -8.49 0.61
N VAL A 64 -6.02 -7.68 -0.31
CA VAL A 64 -6.41 -6.30 0.00
C VAL A 64 -7.88 -6.30 0.38
N THR A 65 -8.19 -5.89 1.60
CA THR A 65 -9.56 -5.86 2.09
C THR A 65 -10.21 -4.50 1.91
N GLY A 66 -9.41 -3.44 1.75
CA GLY A 66 -9.97 -2.12 1.52
C GLY A 66 -8.88 -1.11 1.21
N ILE A 67 -9.24 -0.10 0.44
CA ILE A 67 -8.35 1.00 0.13
C ILE A 67 -9.08 2.30 0.42
N THR A 68 -8.47 3.15 1.24
CA THR A 68 -9.02 4.45 1.57
C THR A 68 -8.09 5.52 1.04
N THR A 69 -8.63 6.50 0.36
CA THR A 69 -7.85 7.62 -0.13
C THR A 69 -8.11 8.83 0.77
N ASN A 70 -7.03 9.35 1.35
CA ASN A 70 -7.08 10.58 2.11
C ASN A 70 -6.49 11.69 1.25
N ARG A 71 -7.28 12.69 0.99
CA ARG A 71 -6.80 13.89 0.32
C ARG A 71 -6.49 14.93 1.36
N LYS A 72 -5.27 15.41 1.30
CA LYS A 72 -4.92 16.55 2.10
C LYS A 72 -5.45 17.77 1.38
N GLU A 73 -6.44 18.40 1.96
CA GLU A 73 -6.93 19.66 1.42
C GLU A 73 -6.23 20.81 2.09
N GLU A 74 -5.73 21.67 1.27
CA GLU A 74 -5.03 22.86 1.74
C GLU A 74 -6.01 24.00 1.87
#